data_c31425d4876a9bb7b5d28445c2b1d37e
#
_entry.id   c31425d4876a9bb7b5d28445c2b1d37e
#
_cell.length_a   1.000
_cell.length_b   1.000
_cell.length_c   1.000
_cell.angle_alpha   90.00
_cell.angle_beta   90.00
_cell.angle_gamma   90.00
#
_symmetry.space_group_name_H-M   'P 1'
#
loop_
_entity.id
_entity.type
_entity.pdbx_description
1 polymer ?
#
loop_
_entity_poly.entity_id
_entity_poly.type
_entity_poly.pdbx_seq_one_letter_code
_entity_poly.pdbx_strand_id
1 'polypeptide(L)'
;MELETFRARYESDRARDLRLTASHGIDEVMKANHLDALLFPGPSGANLAARPGYPTVIVPFGRIPNAPTPPFPDGFNARPAAYGVSFTGTACSEPKLLALGYAFEQATRRRVAPPEFP
;
A
#
# COMPACT_ATOMS: atom_id res chain seq x y z
N MET A 1 34.00 17.40 -3.62
CA MET A 1 33.15 18.10 -4.61
C MET A 1 32.00 17.23 -5.11
N GLU A 2 32.24 16.02 -5.60
CA GLU A 2 31.13 15.14 -6.06
C GLU A 2 30.12 14.76 -4.96
N LEU A 3 30.59 14.40 -3.76
CA LEU A 3 29.73 14.02 -2.63
C LEU A 3 28.78 15.16 -2.18
N GLU A 4 29.25 16.40 -2.18
CA GLU A 4 28.41 17.56 -1.82
C GLU A 4 27.34 17.83 -2.87
N THR A 5 27.67 17.65 -4.15
CA THR A 5 26.73 17.80 -5.25
C THR A 5 25.62 16.72 -5.20
N PHE A 6 26.01 15.47 -4.90
CA PHE A 6 25.03 14.38 -4.71
C PHE A 6 24.15 14.61 -3.50
N ARG A 7 24.71 15.12 -2.39
CA ARG A 7 23.95 15.43 -1.19
C ARG A 7 22.92 16.53 -1.44
N ALA A 8 23.32 17.63 -2.07
CA ALA A 8 22.41 18.72 -2.39
C ALA A 8 21.29 18.28 -3.32
N ARG A 9 21.59 17.44 -4.31
CA ARG A 9 20.57 16.85 -5.19
C ARG A 9 19.62 15.95 -4.41
N TYR A 10 20.13 15.05 -3.57
CA TYR A 10 19.32 14.17 -2.73
C TYR A 10 18.36 14.97 -1.82
N GLU A 11 18.86 16.01 -1.15
CA GLU A 11 18.06 16.85 -0.26
C GLU A 11 16.95 17.60 -1.04
N SER A 12 17.25 18.09 -2.23
CA SER A 12 16.29 18.74 -3.11
C SER A 12 15.21 17.76 -3.60
N ASP A 13 15.62 16.58 -4.06
CA ASP A 13 14.70 15.54 -4.53
C ASP A 13 13.83 15.03 -3.37
N ARG A 14 14.41 14.85 -2.19
CA ARG A 14 13.66 14.46 -0.99
C ARG A 14 12.63 15.50 -0.56
N ALA A 15 13.00 16.78 -0.55
CA ALA A 15 12.08 17.86 -0.23
C ALA A 15 10.93 17.94 -1.24
N ARG A 16 11.22 17.74 -2.52
CA ARG A 16 10.22 17.68 -3.57
C ARG A 16 9.27 16.49 -3.40
N ASP A 17 9.81 15.30 -3.12
CA ASP A 17 9.01 14.10 -2.89
C ASP A 17 8.08 14.27 -1.69
N LEU A 18 8.55 14.78 -0.57
CA LEU A 18 7.72 15.07 0.61
C LEU A 18 6.60 16.07 0.29
N ARG A 19 6.92 17.12 -0.46
CA ARG A 19 5.90 18.09 -0.85
C ARG A 19 4.82 17.47 -1.74
N LEU A 20 5.21 16.71 -2.77
CA LEU A 20 4.27 16.17 -3.75
C LEU A 20 3.48 14.97 -3.24
N THR A 21 4.04 14.16 -2.35
CA THR A 21 3.39 12.92 -1.88
C THR A 21 2.76 13.04 -0.50
N ALA A 22 3.26 13.93 0.37
CA ALA A 22 2.66 14.21 1.67
C ALA A 22 1.76 15.45 1.61
N SER A 23 2.32 16.66 1.74
CA SER A 23 1.55 17.90 1.95
C SER A 23 0.61 18.26 0.80
N HIS A 24 1.01 18.04 -0.45
CA HIS A 24 0.16 18.21 -1.65
C HIS A 24 -0.26 16.88 -2.27
N GLY A 25 -0.26 15.82 -1.49
CA GLY A 25 -0.66 14.48 -1.88
C GLY A 25 -1.63 13.89 -0.86
N ILE A 26 -1.14 12.93 -0.08
CA ILE A 26 -1.98 12.18 0.88
C ILE A 26 -2.64 13.12 1.89
N ASP A 27 -1.90 14.05 2.50
CA ASP A 27 -2.43 14.95 3.54
C ASP A 27 -3.52 15.86 3.00
N GLU A 28 -3.32 16.41 1.81
CA GLU A 28 -4.29 17.30 1.17
C GLU A 28 -5.61 16.55 0.87
N VAL A 29 -5.52 15.37 0.25
CA VAL A 29 -6.70 14.57 -0.09
C VAL A 29 -7.44 14.13 1.16
N MET A 30 -6.72 13.64 2.17
CA MET A 30 -7.31 13.19 3.44
C MET A 30 -8.03 14.34 4.16
N LYS A 31 -7.40 15.50 4.23
CA LYS A 31 -7.96 16.69 4.90
C LYS A 31 -9.15 17.27 4.14
N ALA A 32 -9.02 17.44 2.83
CA ALA A 32 -10.07 18.05 1.99
C ALA A 32 -11.36 17.24 1.97
N ASN A 33 -11.24 15.92 2.10
CA ASN A 33 -12.38 15.01 2.05
C ASN A 33 -12.77 14.41 3.42
N HIS A 34 -12.13 14.87 4.51
CA HIS A 34 -12.36 14.37 5.88
C HIS A 34 -12.24 12.85 5.98
N LEU A 35 -11.20 12.26 5.37
CA LEU A 35 -11.00 10.82 5.33
C LEU A 35 -10.17 10.32 6.50
N ASP A 36 -10.49 9.13 6.98
CA ASP A 36 -9.73 8.41 8.01
C ASP A 36 -8.61 7.54 7.42
N ALA A 37 -8.78 7.08 6.18
CA ALA A 37 -7.77 6.35 5.41
C ALA A 37 -8.08 6.40 3.92
N LEU A 38 -7.05 6.14 3.09
CA LEU A 38 -7.20 5.85 1.66
C LEU A 38 -7.20 4.34 1.47
N LEU A 39 -8.14 3.84 0.67
CA LEU A 39 -8.27 2.43 0.36
C LEU A 39 -7.72 2.14 -1.04
N PHE A 40 -6.83 1.15 -1.14
CA PHE A 40 -6.25 0.71 -2.41
C PHE A 40 -6.42 -0.79 -2.65
N PRO A 41 -6.61 -1.21 -3.90
CA PRO A 41 -6.63 -2.62 -4.25
C PRO A 41 -5.22 -3.22 -4.18
N GLY A 42 -5.07 -4.34 -3.46
CA GLY A 42 -3.77 -5.00 -3.28
C GLY A 42 -2.71 -4.06 -2.70
N PRO A 43 -1.46 -4.13 -3.18
CA PRO A 43 -0.35 -3.29 -2.70
C PRO A 43 -0.22 -1.95 -3.47
N SER A 44 -1.18 -1.57 -4.30
CA SER A 44 -1.01 -0.45 -5.25
C SER A 44 -0.80 0.91 -4.57
N GLY A 45 -1.25 1.09 -3.33
CA GLY A 45 -1.02 2.31 -2.56
C GLY A 45 0.36 2.41 -1.89
N ALA A 46 1.07 1.30 -1.79
CA ALA A 46 2.32 1.23 -1.02
C ALA A 46 3.42 2.17 -1.57
N ASN A 47 3.56 2.26 -2.88
CA ASN A 47 4.56 3.14 -3.51
C ASN A 47 4.31 4.62 -3.23
N LEU A 48 3.04 5.04 -3.17
CA LEU A 48 2.66 6.40 -2.85
C LEU A 48 2.98 6.73 -1.39
N ALA A 49 2.61 5.84 -0.47
CA ALA A 49 2.84 5.99 0.95
C ALA A 49 4.32 5.88 1.35
N ALA A 50 5.08 5.03 0.69
CA ALA A 50 6.50 4.81 0.99
C ALA A 50 7.36 6.07 0.78
N ARG A 51 7.03 6.93 -0.19
CA ARG A 51 7.80 8.14 -0.47
C ARG A 51 7.85 9.10 0.72
N PRO A 52 6.73 9.48 1.35
CA PRO A 52 6.76 10.28 2.57
C PRO A 52 7.08 9.47 3.84
N GLY A 53 7.09 8.15 3.78
CA GLY A 53 7.25 7.27 4.94
C GLY A 53 5.96 7.10 5.73
N TYR A 54 4.80 7.12 5.05
CA TYR A 54 3.50 6.96 5.68
C TYR A 54 3.09 5.49 5.82
N PRO A 55 2.34 5.16 6.86
CA PRO A 55 1.95 3.78 7.14
C PRO A 55 0.90 3.25 6.17
N THR A 56 1.00 1.96 5.87
CA THR A 56 0.01 1.21 5.11
C THR A 56 -0.21 -0.14 5.78
N VAL A 57 -1.47 -0.51 6.01
CA VAL A 57 -1.88 -1.81 6.50
C VAL A 57 -2.64 -2.54 5.40
N ILE A 58 -2.23 -3.75 5.07
CA ILE A 58 -2.93 -4.60 4.09
C ILE A 58 -3.70 -5.71 4.83
N VAL A 59 -4.95 -5.90 4.44
CA VAL A 59 -5.83 -6.92 5.01
C VAL A 59 -6.21 -7.91 3.92
N PRO A 60 -6.15 -9.23 4.19
CA PRO A 60 -6.58 -10.24 3.24
C PRO A 60 -8.05 -10.05 2.83
N PHE A 61 -8.32 -10.16 1.53
CA PHE A 61 -9.68 -10.01 0.99
C PHE A 61 -10.15 -11.21 0.16
N GLY A 62 -9.22 -11.99 -0.37
CA GLY A 62 -9.56 -13.16 -1.16
C GLY A 62 -8.42 -13.67 -2.03
N ARG A 63 -8.79 -14.27 -3.13
CA ARG A 63 -7.86 -14.77 -4.13
C ARG A 63 -8.32 -14.33 -5.52
N ILE A 64 -7.37 -14.05 -6.39
CA ILE A 64 -7.60 -13.69 -7.78
C ILE A 64 -6.86 -14.67 -8.70
N PRO A 65 -7.33 -14.86 -9.95
CA PRO A 65 -6.58 -15.64 -10.92
C PRO A 65 -5.15 -15.10 -11.07
N ASN A 66 -4.16 -15.98 -11.02
CA ASN A 66 -2.78 -15.64 -11.25
C ASN A 66 -2.47 -15.75 -12.74
N ALA A 67 -2.71 -14.67 -13.47
CA ALA A 67 -2.55 -14.57 -14.92
C ALA A 67 -1.59 -13.43 -15.26
N PRO A 68 -0.26 -13.65 -15.21
CA PRO A 68 0.73 -12.61 -15.53
C PRO A 68 0.77 -12.30 -17.03
N THR A 69 1.43 -11.20 -17.36
CA THR A 69 1.76 -10.84 -18.74
C THR A 69 3.29 -10.73 -18.83
N PRO A 70 3.99 -11.57 -19.65
CA PRO A 70 3.45 -12.65 -20.49
C PRO A 70 2.85 -13.81 -19.68
N PRO A 71 1.93 -14.61 -20.28
CA PRO A 71 1.29 -15.71 -19.59
C PRO A 71 2.29 -16.81 -19.20
N PHE A 72 1.91 -17.63 -18.22
CA PHE A 72 2.70 -18.81 -17.88
C PHE A 72 2.83 -19.78 -19.06
N PRO A 73 3.91 -20.57 -19.11
CA PRO A 73 4.06 -21.62 -20.12
C PRO A 73 2.88 -22.59 -20.14
N ASP A 74 2.61 -23.17 -21.31
CA ASP A 74 1.59 -24.20 -21.48
C ASP A 74 1.80 -25.37 -20.51
N GLY A 75 0.72 -25.80 -19.87
CA GLY A 75 0.76 -26.89 -18.87
C GLY A 75 1.18 -26.45 -17.46
N PHE A 76 1.52 -25.18 -17.23
CA PHE A 76 1.79 -24.67 -15.89
C PHE A 76 0.49 -24.50 -15.10
N ASN A 77 0.36 -25.21 -13.98
CA ASN A 77 -0.79 -25.08 -13.10
C ASN A 77 -0.65 -23.87 -12.17
N ALA A 78 -1.07 -22.71 -12.67
CA ALA A 78 -1.04 -21.48 -11.91
C ALA A 78 -2.09 -21.52 -10.79
N ARG A 79 -1.65 -21.38 -9.54
CA ARG A 79 -2.54 -21.25 -8.39
C ARG A 79 -3.04 -19.79 -8.25
N PRO A 80 -4.27 -19.59 -7.76
CA PRO A 80 -4.77 -18.25 -7.48
C PRO A 80 -3.84 -17.49 -6.54
N ALA A 81 -3.56 -16.23 -6.86
CA ALA A 81 -2.76 -15.33 -6.02
C ALA A 81 -3.59 -14.80 -4.84
N ALA A 82 -2.95 -14.64 -3.70
CA ALA A 82 -3.57 -13.94 -2.58
C ALA A 82 -3.84 -12.47 -2.95
N TYR A 83 -4.99 -11.96 -2.54
CA TYR A 83 -5.40 -10.59 -2.78
C TYR A 83 -5.84 -9.94 -1.48
N GLY A 84 -5.43 -8.70 -1.28
CA GLY A 84 -5.80 -7.91 -0.12
C GLY A 84 -6.26 -6.51 -0.51
N VAL A 85 -6.68 -5.76 0.49
CA VAL A 85 -6.94 -4.31 0.39
C VAL A 85 -6.01 -3.59 1.35
N SER A 86 -5.49 -2.46 0.93
CA SER A 86 -4.57 -1.64 1.72
C SER A 86 -5.25 -0.39 2.24
N PHE A 87 -5.05 -0.11 3.53
CA PHE A 87 -5.44 1.13 4.18
C PHE A 87 -4.19 1.97 4.39
N THR A 88 -4.15 3.14 3.80
CA THR A 88 -3.03 4.08 3.89
C THR A 88 -3.48 5.34 4.60
N GLY A 89 -2.67 5.82 5.54
CA GLY A 89 -2.96 7.04 6.30
C GLY A 89 -1.85 8.07 6.22
N THR A 90 -1.99 9.11 7.03
CA THR A 90 -0.99 10.15 7.22
C THR A 90 0.10 9.69 8.21
N ALA A 91 1.08 10.54 8.47
CA ALA A 91 2.12 10.26 9.46
C ALA A 91 1.52 9.87 10.82
N CYS A 92 2.10 8.87 11.48
CA CYS A 92 1.73 8.42 12.82
C CYS A 92 0.26 7.95 12.96
N SER A 93 -0.36 7.49 11.86
CA SER A 93 -1.75 7.00 11.88
C SER A 93 -1.86 5.48 12.08
N GLU A 94 -0.77 4.80 12.44
CA GLU A 94 -0.73 3.34 12.62
C GLU A 94 -1.84 2.80 13.53
N PRO A 95 -2.13 3.38 14.72
CA PRO A 95 -3.18 2.87 15.59
C PRO A 95 -4.57 2.91 14.93
N LYS A 96 -4.86 3.98 14.18
CA LYS A 96 -6.11 4.13 13.44
C LYS A 96 -6.20 3.10 12.31
N LEU A 97 -5.13 2.92 11.54
CA LEU A 97 -5.09 1.95 10.44
C LEU A 97 -5.23 0.52 10.91
N LEU A 98 -4.61 0.17 12.05
CA LEU A 98 -4.77 -1.14 12.66
C LEU A 98 -6.21 -1.38 13.13
N ALA A 99 -6.85 -0.37 13.72
CA ALA A 99 -8.25 -0.46 14.13
C ALA A 99 -9.18 -0.65 12.91
N LEU A 100 -8.97 0.11 11.83
CA LEU A 100 -9.74 -0.02 10.59
C LEU A 100 -9.51 -1.38 9.93
N GLY A 101 -8.27 -1.82 9.82
CA GLY A 101 -7.90 -3.13 9.26
C GLY A 101 -8.52 -4.27 10.05
N TYR A 102 -8.47 -4.21 11.37
CA TYR A 102 -9.10 -5.20 12.24
C TYR A 102 -10.62 -5.22 12.07
N ALA A 103 -11.26 -4.06 12.10
CA ALA A 103 -12.71 -3.97 11.91
C ALA A 103 -13.14 -4.52 10.54
N PHE A 104 -12.39 -4.22 9.49
CA PHE A 104 -12.62 -4.75 8.15
C PHE A 104 -12.46 -6.27 8.09
N GLU A 105 -11.40 -6.81 8.69
CA GLU A 105 -11.17 -8.26 8.76
C GLU A 105 -12.31 -8.97 9.50
N GLN A 106 -12.73 -8.46 10.64
CA GLN A 106 -13.84 -9.03 11.42
C GLN A 106 -15.17 -8.98 10.65
N ALA A 107 -15.45 -7.90 9.95
CA ALA A 107 -16.67 -7.73 9.19
C ALA A 107 -16.72 -8.61 7.94
N THR A 108 -15.59 -8.76 7.25
CA THR A 108 -15.54 -9.48 5.97
C THR A 108 -15.20 -10.97 6.11
N ARG A 109 -14.34 -11.32 7.08
CA ARG A 109 -13.81 -12.68 7.32
C ARG A 109 -13.33 -13.37 6.03
N ARG A 110 -12.68 -12.62 5.17
CA ARG A 110 -12.26 -13.06 3.84
C ARG A 110 -10.90 -13.76 3.78
N ARG A 111 -10.22 -13.87 4.91
CA ARG A 111 -8.97 -14.62 4.98
C ARG A 111 -9.24 -16.11 4.79
N VAL A 112 -8.64 -16.69 3.76
CA VAL A 112 -8.66 -18.14 3.51
C VAL A 112 -7.23 -18.66 3.60
N ALA A 113 -7.00 -19.63 4.46
CA ALA A 113 -5.70 -20.28 4.55
C ALA A 113 -5.36 -21.00 3.23
N PRO A 114 -4.09 -21.10 2.82
CA PRO A 114 -3.69 -21.96 1.71
C PRO A 114 -4.09 -23.40 2.00
N PRO A 115 -4.62 -24.14 1.02
CA PRO A 115 -5.10 -25.52 1.27
C PRO A 115 -4.01 -26.48 1.76
N GLU A 116 -2.75 -26.21 1.45
CA GLU A 116 -1.61 -27.01 1.88
C GLU A 116 -1.09 -26.66 3.29
N PHE A 117 -1.59 -25.58 3.88
CA PHE A 117 -1.21 -25.09 5.21
C PHE A 117 -2.49 -24.72 5.98
N PRO A 118 -3.25 -25.73 6.43
CA PRO A 118 -4.50 -25.52 7.16
C PRO A 118 -4.29 -24.86 8.52
#